data_cd3fb29ecbeb258d8e089549417460de
#
_entry.id   cd3fb29ecbeb258d8e089549417460de
#
_cell.length_a   1.000
_cell.length_b   1.000
_cell.length_c   1.000
_cell.angle_alpha   90.00
_cell.angle_beta   90.00
_cell.angle_gamma   90.00
#
_symmetry.space_group_name_H-M   'P 1'
#
loop_
_entity.id
_entity.type
_entity.pdbx_description
1 polymer ?
#
loop_
_entity_poly.entity_id
_entity_poly.type
_entity_poly.pdbx_seq_one_letter_code
_entity_poly.pdbx_strand_id
1 'polypeptide(L)'
;IWQDLITNSCGNEGRRVMEKPLERPTIVEITKSVDEAEGIRTIFLKSQLQAEPGQFVMLWLPGIDEKPFAISCRDSKKGEIGITVAAVGPFSNRLSAMKPGEKVGIRGPYGTVYKLEGKKVVMVGGGYGSASLTMLAEEALRRGMKVKFILGARSKNRLVYVERIKKLIGNENLIVTTDDGSMGTKGYVTDALKQVLQKEKIDKIFVCGPDKMMKAAAEIGIAAGVKGEISAERWFKCGGMGLCGHCCVDPIGIRLCVEGPV
;
A
#
# COMPACT_ATOMS: atom_id res chain seq x y z
N ILE A 1 -7.84 8.04 19.57
CA ILE A 1 -6.80 8.51 18.62
C ILE A 1 -7.12 8.04 17.17
N TRP A 2 -7.51 6.78 16.95
CA TRP A 2 -8.02 6.35 15.63
C TRP A 2 -9.38 6.96 15.30
N GLN A 3 -10.17 7.30 16.31
CA GLN A 3 -11.50 7.90 16.18
C GLN A 3 -11.44 9.29 15.50
N ASP A 4 -10.48 10.12 15.87
CA ASP A 4 -10.34 11.49 15.34
C ASP A 4 -9.80 11.52 13.89
N LEU A 5 -9.06 10.47 13.50
CA LEU A 5 -8.52 10.31 12.15
C LEU A 5 -9.56 9.87 11.12
N ILE A 6 -10.60 9.16 11.55
CA ILE A 6 -11.60 8.54 10.68
C ILE A 6 -12.91 9.34 10.62
N THR A 7 -13.29 10.02 11.70
CA THR A 7 -14.55 10.78 11.78
C THR A 7 -14.60 11.99 10.82
N ASN A 8 -13.45 12.52 10.42
CA ASN A 8 -13.39 13.64 9.46
C ASN A 8 -13.50 13.23 7.98
N SER A 9 -13.53 11.93 7.66
CA SER A 9 -13.63 11.42 6.28
C SER A 9 -14.97 10.79 5.92
N CYS A 10 -15.81 10.47 6.90
CA CYS A 10 -17.14 9.88 6.67
C CYS A 10 -18.23 10.95 6.61
N GLY A 11 -18.37 11.60 5.46
CA GLY A 11 -19.64 12.19 5.07
C GLY A 11 -20.68 11.07 5.00
N ASN A 12 -21.85 11.32 5.60
CA ASN A 12 -22.96 10.36 5.73
C ASN A 12 -23.73 10.20 4.40
N GLU A 13 -23.01 9.94 3.29
CA GLU A 13 -23.61 9.56 2.02
C GLU A 13 -23.91 8.06 2.07
N GLY A 14 -25.17 7.74 1.87
CA GLY A 14 -25.78 6.44 2.07
C GLY A 14 -24.90 5.26 1.63
N ARG A 15 -24.48 4.45 2.60
CA ARG A 15 -23.68 3.24 2.43
C ARG A 15 -24.45 2.23 1.55
N ARG A 16 -24.24 2.26 0.24
CA ARG A 16 -24.56 1.11 -0.61
C ARG A 16 -23.53 0.02 -0.29
N VAL A 17 -23.93 -0.92 0.55
CA VAL A 17 -23.28 -2.24 0.59
C VAL A 17 -23.55 -2.87 -0.77
N MET A 18 -22.55 -2.80 -1.65
CA MET A 18 -22.59 -3.61 -2.87
C MET A 18 -22.41 -5.05 -2.42
N GLU A 19 -23.47 -5.83 -2.44
CA GLU A 19 -23.40 -7.30 -2.39
C GLU A 19 -22.61 -7.76 -3.62
N LYS A 20 -21.28 -7.89 -3.46
CA LYS A 20 -20.47 -8.54 -4.48
C LYS A 20 -20.77 -10.04 -4.43
N PRO A 21 -21.12 -10.66 -5.55
CA PRO A 21 -21.31 -12.10 -5.58
C PRO A 21 -20.02 -12.80 -5.12
N LEU A 22 -20.14 -13.98 -4.54
CA LEU A 22 -19.03 -14.88 -4.21
C LEU A 22 -18.25 -15.17 -5.49
N GLU A 23 -17.19 -14.44 -5.74
CA GLU A 23 -16.36 -14.60 -6.93
C GLU A 23 -15.43 -15.79 -6.75
N ARG A 24 -15.45 -16.70 -7.73
CA ARG A 24 -14.47 -17.80 -7.79
C ARG A 24 -13.11 -17.22 -8.15
N PRO A 25 -12.01 -17.73 -7.57
CA PRO A 25 -10.68 -17.32 -7.99
C PRO A 25 -10.45 -17.60 -9.48
N THR A 26 -10.00 -16.58 -10.20
CA THR A 26 -9.48 -16.75 -11.56
C THR A 26 -8.04 -17.25 -11.48
N ILE A 27 -7.72 -18.30 -12.22
CA ILE A 27 -6.35 -18.82 -12.27
C ILE A 27 -5.53 -17.98 -13.23
N VAL A 28 -4.44 -17.41 -12.74
CA VAL A 28 -3.52 -16.57 -13.50
C VAL A 28 -2.09 -17.10 -13.38
N GLU A 29 -1.28 -16.79 -14.38
CA GLU A 29 0.12 -17.20 -14.46
C GLU A 29 1.03 -16.12 -13.88
N ILE A 30 2.10 -16.54 -13.21
CA ILE A 30 3.21 -15.68 -12.83
C ILE A 30 4.07 -15.46 -14.07
N THR A 31 4.18 -14.21 -14.53
CA THR A 31 4.96 -13.88 -15.74
C THR A 31 6.42 -13.63 -15.43
N LYS A 32 6.69 -13.03 -14.27
CA LYS A 32 8.06 -12.80 -13.79
C LYS A 32 8.07 -12.52 -12.29
N SER A 33 9.24 -12.61 -11.67
CA SER A 33 9.48 -12.15 -10.31
C SER A 33 10.77 -11.33 -10.23
N VAL A 34 10.82 -10.35 -9.32
CA VAL A 34 11.94 -9.45 -9.10
C VAL A 34 12.26 -9.39 -7.62
N ASP A 35 13.50 -9.63 -7.24
CA ASP A 35 13.96 -9.44 -5.87
C ASP A 35 14.13 -7.94 -5.61
N GLU A 36 13.39 -7.41 -4.64
CA GLU A 36 13.38 -5.98 -4.31
C GLU A 36 14.30 -5.67 -3.13
N ALA A 37 14.30 -6.56 -2.13
CA ALA A 37 15.10 -6.46 -0.92
C ALA A 37 15.23 -7.85 -0.28
N GLU A 38 15.97 -7.95 0.81
CA GLU A 38 16.15 -9.22 1.53
C GLU A 38 14.80 -9.78 2.00
N GLY A 39 14.40 -10.95 1.45
CA GLY A 39 13.13 -11.61 1.74
C GLY A 39 11.90 -10.88 1.21
N ILE A 40 12.08 -9.93 0.28
CA ILE A 40 10.98 -9.18 -0.34
C ILE A 40 11.09 -9.27 -1.85
N ARG A 41 10.02 -9.71 -2.49
CA ARG A 41 9.96 -9.95 -3.94
C ARG A 41 8.67 -9.38 -4.53
N THR A 42 8.77 -8.80 -5.72
CA THR A 42 7.60 -8.45 -6.53
C THR A 42 7.33 -9.56 -7.53
N ILE A 43 6.10 -10.08 -7.51
CA ILE A 43 5.59 -11.11 -8.42
C ILE A 43 4.62 -10.44 -9.38
N PHE A 44 4.79 -10.66 -10.67
CA PHE A 44 3.93 -10.15 -11.72
C PHE A 44 2.98 -11.25 -12.20
N LEU A 45 1.70 -10.91 -12.26
CA LEU A 45 0.61 -11.83 -12.61
C LEU A 45 -0.02 -11.40 -13.93
N LYS A 46 -0.26 -12.35 -14.82
CA LYS A 46 -0.99 -12.14 -16.07
C LYS A 46 -2.45 -11.85 -15.76
N SER A 47 -2.84 -10.58 -15.74
CA SER A 47 -4.20 -10.17 -15.37
C SER A 47 -4.59 -8.85 -16.00
N GLN A 48 -5.79 -8.79 -16.60
CA GLN A 48 -6.42 -7.58 -17.13
C GLN A 48 -7.20 -6.80 -16.05
N LEU A 49 -6.94 -7.07 -14.80
CA LEU A 49 -7.67 -6.52 -13.66
C LEU A 49 -7.51 -5.00 -13.62
N GLN A 50 -8.66 -4.30 -13.62
CA GLN A 50 -8.70 -2.85 -13.53
C GLN A 50 -8.69 -2.45 -12.05
N ALA A 51 -7.50 -2.19 -11.52
CA ALA A 51 -7.31 -1.80 -10.13
C ALA A 51 -6.80 -0.36 -10.02
N GLU A 52 -7.22 0.31 -8.96
CA GLU A 52 -6.80 1.65 -8.60
C GLU A 52 -5.88 1.63 -7.37
N PRO A 53 -5.05 2.68 -7.16
CA PRO A 53 -4.18 2.78 -5.98
C PRO A 53 -4.96 2.69 -4.66
N GLY A 54 -4.52 1.85 -3.75
CA GLY A 54 -5.17 1.57 -2.47
C GLY A 54 -5.89 0.22 -2.44
N GLN A 55 -6.29 -0.31 -3.59
CA GLN A 55 -6.98 -1.59 -3.68
C GLN A 55 -6.02 -2.79 -3.50
N PHE A 56 -6.61 -3.91 -3.09
CA PHE A 56 -5.92 -5.18 -2.91
C PHE A 56 -6.62 -6.31 -3.66
N VAL A 57 -5.93 -7.42 -3.78
CA VAL A 57 -6.45 -8.69 -4.29
C VAL A 57 -6.28 -9.78 -3.25
N MET A 58 -7.14 -10.79 -3.31
CA MET A 58 -6.94 -12.05 -2.61
C MET A 58 -6.18 -13.00 -3.53
N LEU A 59 -5.05 -13.51 -3.06
CA LEU A 59 -4.29 -14.55 -3.73
C LEU A 59 -4.54 -15.89 -3.07
N TRP A 60 -4.89 -16.89 -3.86
CA TRP A 60 -5.19 -18.25 -3.42
C TRP A 60 -4.14 -19.24 -3.93
N LEU A 61 -3.57 -19.99 -3.01
CA LEU A 61 -2.71 -21.13 -3.30
C LEU A 61 -3.46 -22.40 -2.90
N PRO A 62 -3.87 -23.25 -3.88
CA PRO A 62 -4.61 -24.48 -3.61
C PRO A 62 -3.92 -25.35 -2.57
N GLY A 63 -4.70 -25.83 -1.58
CA GLY A 63 -4.21 -26.67 -0.49
C GLY A 63 -3.40 -25.97 0.60
N ILE A 64 -3.19 -24.64 0.49
CA ILE A 64 -2.46 -23.86 1.48
C ILE A 64 -3.38 -22.84 2.16
N ASP A 65 -3.74 -21.75 1.46
CA ASP A 65 -4.57 -20.66 2.05
C ASP A 65 -4.94 -19.65 0.95
N GLU A 66 -5.65 -18.59 1.37
CA GLU A 66 -5.91 -17.38 0.61
C GLU A 66 -5.57 -16.15 1.44
N LYS A 67 -4.79 -15.21 0.89
CA LYS A 67 -4.31 -14.02 1.61
C LYS A 67 -4.46 -12.74 0.79
N PRO A 68 -4.72 -11.58 1.47
CA PRO A 68 -4.79 -10.28 0.82
C PRO A 68 -3.39 -9.73 0.51
N PHE A 69 -3.29 -9.09 -0.65
CA PHE A 69 -2.09 -8.35 -1.04
C PHE A 69 -2.46 -7.06 -1.75
N ALA A 70 -1.87 -5.95 -1.33
CA ALA A 70 -1.98 -4.68 -2.03
C ALA A 70 -1.35 -4.78 -3.42
N ILE A 71 -1.98 -4.15 -4.40
CA ILE A 71 -1.45 -4.06 -5.75
C ILE A 71 -0.37 -2.97 -5.77
N SER A 72 0.86 -3.33 -6.13
CA SER A 72 2.01 -2.44 -6.11
C SER A 72 2.29 -1.78 -7.47
N CYS A 73 1.77 -2.34 -8.55
CA CYS A 73 1.85 -1.75 -9.88
C CYS A 73 0.88 -2.43 -10.85
N ARG A 74 0.59 -1.73 -11.95
CA ARG A 74 -0.23 -2.22 -13.06
C ARG A 74 0.40 -1.81 -14.38
N ASP A 75 0.57 -2.75 -15.28
CA ASP A 75 0.93 -2.51 -16.67
C ASP A 75 -0.24 -2.94 -17.59
N SER A 76 -1.10 -1.98 -17.92
CA SER A 76 -2.28 -2.24 -18.76
C SER A 76 -1.91 -2.66 -20.19
N LYS A 77 -0.73 -2.25 -20.69
CA LYS A 77 -0.29 -2.63 -22.06
C LYS A 77 0.12 -4.09 -22.10
N LYS A 78 0.76 -4.58 -21.05
CA LYS A 78 1.14 -5.99 -20.94
C LYS A 78 0.03 -6.87 -20.38
N GLY A 79 -1.02 -6.28 -19.77
CA GLY A 79 -2.02 -7.02 -19.03
C GLY A 79 -1.41 -7.70 -17.80
N GLU A 80 -0.69 -6.93 -17.00
CA GLU A 80 0.00 -7.43 -15.80
C GLU A 80 -0.30 -6.55 -14.59
N ILE A 81 -0.39 -7.19 -13.42
CA ILE A 81 -0.36 -6.54 -12.11
C ILE A 81 0.84 -7.06 -11.32
N GLY A 82 1.42 -6.21 -10.49
CA GLY A 82 2.51 -6.58 -9.58
C GLY A 82 2.04 -6.60 -8.13
N ILE A 83 2.49 -7.63 -7.42
CA ILE A 83 2.23 -7.84 -5.99
C ILE A 83 3.56 -7.96 -5.28
N THR A 84 3.80 -7.14 -4.26
CA THR A 84 5.03 -7.19 -3.48
C THR A 84 4.82 -8.02 -2.23
N VAL A 85 5.62 -9.07 -2.09
CA VAL A 85 5.48 -10.11 -1.08
C VAL A 85 6.71 -10.10 -0.17
N ALA A 86 6.47 -9.94 1.14
CA ALA A 86 7.48 -10.23 2.16
C ALA A 86 7.33 -11.67 2.65
N ALA A 87 8.40 -12.43 2.64
CA ALA A 87 8.44 -13.84 3.04
C ALA A 87 8.46 -13.97 4.57
N VAL A 88 7.27 -13.87 5.22
CA VAL A 88 7.13 -13.80 6.69
C VAL A 88 6.33 -14.96 7.30
N GLY A 89 5.75 -15.84 6.48
CA GLY A 89 4.95 -16.97 6.95
C GLY A 89 4.73 -18.02 5.87
N PRO A 90 4.09 -19.16 6.18
CA PRO A 90 3.99 -20.31 5.25
C PRO A 90 3.45 -19.94 3.86
N PHE A 91 2.36 -19.17 3.81
CA PHE A 91 1.75 -18.72 2.55
C PHE A 91 2.71 -17.82 1.75
N SER A 92 3.22 -16.74 2.38
CA SER A 92 4.10 -15.78 1.70
C SER A 92 5.46 -16.38 1.33
N ASN A 93 5.99 -17.32 2.12
CA ASN A 93 7.19 -18.08 1.78
C ASN A 93 6.96 -18.93 0.52
N ARG A 94 5.84 -19.68 0.45
CA ARG A 94 5.51 -20.46 -0.75
C ARG A 94 5.30 -19.57 -1.97
N LEU A 95 4.52 -18.49 -1.82
CA LEU A 95 4.25 -17.54 -2.90
C LEU A 95 5.56 -16.89 -3.39
N SER A 96 6.42 -16.45 -2.49
CA SER A 96 7.72 -15.85 -2.82
C SER A 96 8.67 -16.80 -3.55
N ALA A 97 8.58 -18.11 -3.28
CA ALA A 97 9.41 -19.14 -3.91
C ALA A 97 8.90 -19.56 -5.31
N MET A 98 7.69 -19.14 -5.70
CA MET A 98 7.12 -19.49 -7.00
C MET A 98 7.87 -18.83 -8.15
N LYS A 99 7.88 -19.54 -9.28
CA LYS A 99 8.63 -19.19 -10.50
C LYS A 99 7.67 -18.74 -11.62
N PRO A 100 8.17 -18.00 -12.62
CA PRO A 100 7.44 -17.75 -13.84
C PRO A 100 6.91 -19.06 -14.46
N GLY A 101 5.67 -19.02 -14.96
CA GLY A 101 4.93 -20.19 -15.47
C GLY A 101 4.06 -20.89 -14.42
N GLU A 102 4.33 -20.75 -13.11
CA GLU A 102 3.45 -21.27 -12.07
C GLU A 102 2.15 -20.44 -11.96
N LYS A 103 1.10 -21.04 -11.43
CA LYS A 103 -0.24 -20.46 -11.41
C LYS A 103 -0.73 -20.22 -9.98
N VAL A 104 -1.47 -19.13 -9.81
CA VAL A 104 -2.14 -18.74 -8.57
C VAL A 104 -3.59 -18.37 -8.85
N GLY A 105 -4.47 -18.53 -7.88
CA GLY A 105 -5.81 -17.98 -7.96
C GLY A 105 -5.82 -16.50 -7.52
N ILE A 106 -6.62 -15.67 -8.20
CA ILE A 106 -6.79 -14.25 -7.87
C ILE A 106 -8.26 -13.88 -7.82
N ARG A 107 -8.66 -13.09 -6.84
CA ARG A 107 -9.98 -12.44 -6.73
C ARG A 107 -9.83 -10.97 -6.41
N GLY A 108 -10.75 -10.15 -6.83
CA GLY A 108 -10.78 -8.71 -6.60
C GLY A 108 -10.87 -7.90 -7.90
N PRO A 109 -10.53 -6.60 -7.92
CA PRO A 109 -9.94 -5.85 -6.79
C PRO A 109 -10.97 -5.55 -5.70
N TYR A 110 -10.51 -5.46 -4.48
CA TYR A 110 -11.30 -5.14 -3.30
C TYR A 110 -10.79 -3.87 -2.61
N GLY A 111 -11.63 -3.34 -1.73
CA GLY A 111 -11.28 -2.18 -0.90
C GLY A 111 -11.46 -0.83 -1.58
N THR A 112 -11.21 0.19 -0.80
CA THR A 112 -11.31 1.60 -1.20
C THR A 112 -10.06 2.06 -1.93
N VAL A 113 -10.14 3.26 -2.51
CA VAL A 113 -9.04 3.89 -3.27
C VAL A 113 -8.59 5.17 -2.60
N TYR A 114 -7.32 5.53 -2.76
CA TYR A 114 -6.81 6.82 -2.32
C TYR A 114 -7.46 7.97 -3.10
N LYS A 115 -7.83 9.02 -2.37
CA LYS A 115 -8.39 10.25 -2.95
C LYS A 115 -7.25 11.24 -3.21
N LEU A 116 -6.78 11.32 -4.44
CA LEU A 116 -5.78 12.30 -4.86
C LEU A 116 -6.41 13.68 -4.97
N GLU A 117 -6.06 14.57 -4.04
CA GLU A 117 -6.55 15.96 -3.95
C GLU A 117 -5.36 16.91 -3.77
N GLY A 118 -5.51 18.15 -4.25
CA GLY A 118 -4.47 19.17 -4.19
C GLY A 118 -3.48 19.10 -5.35
N LYS A 119 -2.35 19.80 -5.20
CA LYS A 119 -1.31 19.92 -6.23
C LYS A 119 0.03 19.32 -5.80
N LYS A 120 0.29 19.29 -4.50
CA LYS A 120 1.55 18.82 -3.93
C LYS A 120 1.30 17.86 -2.78
N VAL A 121 1.75 16.64 -2.94
CA VAL A 121 1.50 15.55 -1.99
C VAL A 121 2.80 14.94 -1.47
N VAL A 122 2.73 14.41 -0.24
CA VAL A 122 3.83 13.63 0.34
C VAL A 122 3.36 12.20 0.56
N MET A 123 4.18 11.26 0.14
CA MET A 123 4.00 9.82 0.39
C MET A 123 5.02 9.35 1.40
N VAL A 124 4.57 8.70 2.46
CA VAL A 124 5.41 8.21 3.56
C VAL A 124 5.30 6.71 3.62
N GLY A 125 6.32 6.02 3.15
CA GLY A 125 6.36 4.57 3.04
C GLY A 125 7.34 3.93 4.01
N GLY A 126 6.89 2.89 4.73
CA GLY A 126 7.72 2.09 5.65
C GLY A 126 7.89 0.65 5.18
N GLY A 127 9.13 0.24 4.90
CA GLY A 127 9.42 -1.12 4.44
C GLY A 127 8.64 -1.49 3.17
N TYR A 128 8.10 -2.71 3.11
CA TYR A 128 7.34 -3.19 1.95
C TYR A 128 5.99 -2.46 1.74
N GLY A 129 5.45 -1.77 2.74
CA GLY A 129 4.27 -0.91 2.59
C GLY A 129 4.47 0.22 1.57
N SER A 130 5.72 0.61 1.31
CA SER A 130 6.06 1.59 0.27
C SER A 130 5.65 1.15 -1.13
N ALA A 131 5.50 -0.15 -1.36
CA ALA A 131 5.16 -0.70 -2.66
C ALA A 131 3.77 -0.25 -3.14
N SER A 132 2.77 -0.21 -2.26
CA SER A 132 1.41 0.24 -2.59
C SER A 132 1.39 1.74 -2.94
N LEU A 133 2.20 2.56 -2.26
CA LEU A 133 2.30 3.99 -2.53
C LEU A 133 3.02 4.31 -3.86
N THR A 134 3.78 3.37 -4.42
CA THR A 134 4.43 3.59 -5.72
C THR A 134 3.42 3.69 -6.85
N MET A 135 2.40 2.84 -6.85
CA MET A 135 1.29 2.93 -7.80
C MET A 135 0.51 4.25 -7.64
N LEU A 136 0.33 4.72 -6.41
CA LEU A 136 -0.28 6.03 -6.13
C LEU A 136 0.58 7.18 -6.66
N ALA A 137 1.91 7.09 -6.52
CA ALA A 137 2.83 8.10 -7.05
C ALA A 137 2.75 8.20 -8.58
N GLU A 138 2.67 7.07 -9.28
CA GLU A 138 2.48 7.02 -10.73
C GLU A 138 1.18 7.72 -11.14
N GLU A 139 0.08 7.45 -10.44
CA GLU A 139 -1.21 8.07 -10.71
C GLU A 139 -1.22 9.58 -10.39
N ALA A 140 -0.61 9.99 -9.26
CA ALA A 140 -0.50 11.41 -8.89
C ALA A 140 0.29 12.21 -9.95
N LEU A 141 1.40 11.68 -10.43
CA LEU A 141 2.19 12.31 -11.50
C LEU A 141 1.41 12.37 -12.82
N ARG A 142 0.66 11.32 -13.16
CA ARG A 142 -0.20 11.30 -14.35
C ARG A 142 -1.28 12.40 -14.29
N ARG A 143 -1.73 12.77 -13.09
CA ARG A 143 -2.65 13.91 -12.84
C ARG A 143 -1.94 15.26 -12.75
N GLY A 144 -0.63 15.33 -13.00
CA GLY A 144 0.15 16.57 -12.96
C GLY A 144 0.47 17.07 -11.55
N MET A 145 0.33 16.23 -10.53
CA MET A 145 0.65 16.59 -9.15
C MET A 145 2.16 16.51 -8.90
N LYS A 146 2.66 17.34 -7.97
CA LYS A 146 4.03 17.25 -7.45
C LYS A 146 4.05 16.23 -6.32
N VAL A 147 4.92 15.23 -6.44
CA VAL A 147 5.05 14.14 -5.47
C VAL A 147 6.40 14.24 -4.77
N LYS A 148 6.40 14.25 -3.44
CA LYS A 148 7.58 14.00 -2.62
C LYS A 148 7.38 12.63 -1.94
N PHE A 149 8.44 11.81 -1.92
CA PHE A 149 8.37 10.49 -1.32
C PHE A 149 9.39 10.38 -0.18
N ILE A 150 8.93 9.97 0.99
CA ILE A 150 9.75 9.64 2.15
C ILE A 150 9.71 8.13 2.31
N LEU A 151 10.84 7.48 2.08
CA LEU A 151 10.99 6.04 2.12
C LEU A 151 11.86 5.65 3.31
N GLY A 152 11.36 4.78 4.17
CA GLY A 152 12.10 4.34 5.35
C GLY A 152 12.11 2.82 5.54
N ALA A 153 13.19 2.35 6.14
CA ALA A 153 13.34 0.97 6.59
C ALA A 153 14.30 0.89 7.78
N ARG A 154 14.40 -0.27 8.42
CA ARG A 154 15.37 -0.51 9.49
C ARG A 154 16.81 -0.37 9.00
N SER A 155 17.10 -0.84 7.78
CA SER A 155 18.43 -0.85 7.17
C SER A 155 18.33 -0.83 5.64
N LYS A 156 19.46 -0.56 4.95
CA LYS A 156 19.57 -0.51 3.49
C LYS A 156 19.02 -1.76 2.79
N ASN A 157 19.29 -2.94 3.32
CA ASN A 157 18.84 -4.21 2.73
C ASN A 157 17.34 -4.51 2.89
N ARG A 158 16.62 -3.66 3.60
CA ARG A 158 15.15 -3.70 3.76
C ARG A 158 14.41 -2.60 2.99
N LEU A 159 15.14 -1.70 2.33
CA LEU A 159 14.54 -0.69 1.47
C LEU A 159 14.04 -1.31 0.17
N VAL A 160 12.80 -1.03 -0.18
CA VAL A 160 12.21 -1.50 -1.46
C VAL A 160 12.01 -0.32 -2.41
N TYR A 161 12.16 -0.56 -3.71
CA TYR A 161 11.81 0.38 -4.78
C TYR A 161 12.61 1.69 -4.82
N VAL A 162 13.75 1.79 -4.16
CA VAL A 162 14.55 3.03 -4.14
C VAL A 162 14.80 3.55 -5.55
N GLU A 163 15.38 2.73 -6.43
CA GLU A 163 15.71 3.14 -7.79
C GLU A 163 14.48 3.36 -8.68
N ARG A 164 13.40 2.60 -8.43
CA ARG A 164 12.13 2.79 -9.15
C ARG A 164 11.49 4.12 -8.78
N ILE A 165 11.41 4.44 -7.49
CA ILE A 165 10.86 5.71 -7.01
C ILE A 165 11.72 6.87 -7.49
N LYS A 166 13.03 6.75 -7.44
CA LYS A 166 14.00 7.73 -7.93
C LYS A 166 13.80 8.08 -9.41
N LYS A 167 13.61 7.04 -10.25
CA LYS A 167 13.32 7.22 -11.68
C LYS A 167 11.96 7.88 -11.92
N LEU A 168 11.02 7.66 -11.02
CA LEU A 168 9.64 8.14 -11.16
C LEU A 168 9.50 9.62 -10.81
N ILE A 169 10.10 10.07 -9.68
CA ILE A 169 9.88 11.42 -9.12
C ILE A 169 11.12 12.33 -9.16
N GLY A 170 12.28 11.81 -9.57
CA GLY A 170 13.57 12.50 -9.44
C GLY A 170 14.20 12.29 -8.06
N ASN A 171 15.53 12.36 -8.04
CA ASN A 171 16.30 12.13 -6.80
C ASN A 171 16.04 13.23 -5.73
N GLU A 172 15.78 14.44 -6.17
CA GLU A 172 15.52 15.63 -5.33
C GLU A 172 14.18 15.55 -4.58
N ASN A 173 13.28 14.71 -5.05
CA ASN A 173 11.95 14.50 -4.44
C ASN A 173 11.87 13.22 -3.58
N LEU A 174 12.95 12.42 -3.53
CA LEU A 174 13.05 11.22 -2.70
C LEU A 174 13.91 11.50 -1.45
N ILE A 175 13.33 11.28 -0.29
CA ILE A 175 14.03 11.27 0.99
C ILE A 175 14.09 9.82 1.47
N VAL A 176 15.30 9.31 1.70
CA VAL A 176 15.52 7.97 2.24
C VAL A 176 16.00 8.08 3.68
N THR A 177 15.39 7.29 4.57
CA THR A 177 15.83 7.16 5.97
C THR A 177 16.06 5.70 6.32
N THR A 178 17.06 5.43 7.14
CA THR A 178 17.24 4.10 7.76
C THR A 178 17.52 4.26 9.27
N ASP A 179 16.92 3.37 10.07
CA ASP A 179 17.06 3.45 11.52
C ASP A 179 18.54 3.33 11.94
N ASP A 180 19.29 2.47 11.25
CA ASP A 180 20.71 2.22 11.50
C ASP A 180 21.68 3.22 10.82
N GLY A 181 21.18 4.03 9.86
CA GLY A 181 21.99 4.97 9.09
C GLY A 181 22.76 4.34 7.92
N SER A 182 22.44 3.10 7.54
CA SER A 182 23.15 2.39 6.46
C SER A 182 22.87 2.93 5.05
N MET A 183 21.80 3.75 4.89
CA MET A 183 21.49 4.48 3.66
C MET A 183 20.63 5.72 3.96
N GLY A 184 20.90 6.82 3.27
CA GLY A 184 20.17 8.07 3.44
C GLY A 184 20.43 8.74 4.80
N THR A 185 19.41 9.34 5.39
CA THR A 185 19.50 9.96 6.71
C THR A 185 19.25 8.93 7.79
N LYS A 186 20.09 8.87 8.83
CA LYS A 186 19.83 8.05 10.02
C LYS A 186 18.64 8.59 10.77
N GLY A 187 17.64 7.77 11.04
CA GLY A 187 16.43 8.14 11.78
C GLY A 187 15.16 7.64 11.11
N TYR A 188 14.04 8.21 11.54
CA TYR A 188 12.70 7.76 11.14
C TYR A 188 12.09 8.63 10.04
N VAL A 189 11.20 8.02 9.24
CA VAL A 189 10.40 8.74 8.23
C VAL A 189 9.58 9.90 8.83
N THR A 190 9.19 9.78 10.08
CA THR A 190 8.45 10.79 10.83
C THR A 190 9.24 12.06 11.06
N ASP A 191 10.56 11.97 11.25
CA ASP A 191 11.42 13.15 11.40
C ASP A 191 11.60 13.86 10.06
N ALA A 192 11.76 13.08 8.99
CA ALA A 192 11.78 13.62 7.64
C ALA A 192 10.45 14.29 7.26
N LEU A 193 9.30 13.68 7.65
CA LEU A 193 7.98 14.27 7.42
C LEU A 193 7.83 15.63 8.12
N LYS A 194 8.22 15.73 9.39
CA LYS A 194 8.21 17.01 10.13
C LYS A 194 9.00 18.08 9.39
N GLN A 195 10.22 17.75 8.95
CA GLN A 195 11.09 18.70 8.21
C GLN A 195 10.46 19.14 6.88
N VAL A 196 9.81 18.22 6.15
CA VAL A 196 9.13 18.56 4.90
C VAL A 196 7.97 19.52 5.16
N LEU A 197 7.14 19.24 6.16
CA LEU A 197 5.97 20.07 6.49
C LEU A 197 6.35 21.46 7.03
N GLN A 198 7.54 21.59 7.65
CA GLN A 198 8.06 22.90 8.08
C GLN A 198 8.58 23.75 6.91
N LYS A 199 9.10 23.11 5.86
CA LYS A 199 9.77 23.80 4.74
C LYS A 199 8.85 24.04 3.54
N GLU A 200 7.80 23.25 3.39
CA GLU A 200 7.01 23.20 2.18
C GLU A 200 5.51 23.11 2.48
N LYS A 201 4.70 23.86 1.72
CA LYS A 201 3.25 23.69 1.78
C LYS A 201 2.86 22.38 1.08
N ILE A 202 2.26 21.49 1.83
CA ILE A 202 1.77 20.17 1.38
C ILE A 202 0.25 20.16 1.47
N ASP A 203 -0.42 19.69 0.44
CA ASP A 203 -1.87 19.64 0.39
C ASP A 203 -2.42 18.36 1.02
N LYS A 204 -1.72 17.23 0.85
CA LYS A 204 -2.16 15.94 1.40
C LYS A 204 -0.99 14.98 1.65
N ILE A 205 -1.15 14.13 2.68
CA ILE A 205 -0.18 13.11 3.08
C ILE A 205 -0.80 11.73 2.86
N PHE A 206 -0.03 10.80 2.29
CA PHE A 206 -0.41 9.40 2.14
C PHE A 206 0.59 8.51 2.87
N VAL A 207 0.12 7.59 3.69
CA VAL A 207 1.00 6.79 4.57
C VAL A 207 0.68 5.30 4.42
N CYS A 208 1.72 4.48 4.28
CA CYS A 208 1.61 3.03 4.34
C CYS A 208 2.86 2.40 4.96
N GLY A 209 2.65 1.51 5.93
CA GLY A 209 3.74 0.83 6.63
C GLY A 209 3.32 0.33 8.02
N PRO A 210 4.27 0.10 8.93
CA PRO A 210 3.98 -0.38 10.28
C PRO A 210 3.02 0.52 11.07
N ASP A 211 2.09 -0.05 11.82
CA ASP A 211 1.04 0.67 12.57
C ASP A 211 1.58 1.85 13.41
N LYS A 212 2.68 1.64 14.12
CA LYS A 212 3.30 2.71 14.94
C LYS A 212 3.80 3.88 14.10
N MET A 213 4.36 3.59 12.93
CA MET A 213 4.81 4.62 11.99
C MET A 213 3.63 5.38 11.40
N MET A 214 2.59 4.68 10.96
CA MET A 214 1.39 5.31 10.39
C MET A 214 0.71 6.21 11.41
N LYS A 215 0.56 5.75 12.67
CA LYS A 215 0.01 6.55 13.76
C LYS A 215 0.81 7.83 13.98
N ALA A 216 2.13 7.73 14.13
CA ALA A 216 2.98 8.88 14.35
C ALA A 216 2.97 9.87 13.17
N ALA A 217 2.95 9.36 11.93
CA ALA A 217 2.85 10.21 10.73
C ALA A 217 1.49 10.95 10.67
N ALA A 218 0.41 10.28 11.06
CA ALA A 218 -0.92 10.88 11.13
C ALA A 218 -1.01 11.97 12.19
N GLU A 219 -0.46 11.75 13.39
CA GLU A 219 -0.39 12.75 14.45
C GLU A 219 0.38 14.01 14.00
N ILE A 220 1.48 13.82 13.27
CA ILE A 220 2.26 14.93 12.68
C ILE A 220 1.43 15.69 11.64
N GLY A 221 0.70 14.99 10.77
CA GLY A 221 -0.17 15.62 9.78
C GLY A 221 -1.27 16.46 10.43
N ILE A 222 -1.93 15.92 11.46
CA ILE A 222 -2.98 16.64 12.24
C ILE A 222 -2.39 17.88 12.88
N ALA A 223 -1.25 17.77 13.56
CA ALA A 223 -0.60 18.91 14.21
C ALA A 223 -0.19 20.00 13.22
N ALA A 224 0.11 19.65 11.97
CA ALA A 224 0.41 20.57 10.89
C ALA A 224 -0.83 21.08 10.12
N GLY A 225 -2.03 20.64 10.48
CA GLY A 225 -3.27 20.99 9.76
C GLY A 225 -3.36 20.42 8.34
N VAL A 226 -2.61 19.37 8.02
CA VAL A 226 -2.57 18.75 6.69
C VAL A 226 -3.39 17.47 6.70
N LYS A 227 -4.34 17.36 5.77
CA LYS A 227 -5.14 16.14 5.59
C LYS A 227 -4.27 14.96 5.17
N GLY A 228 -4.66 13.74 5.57
CA GLY A 228 -3.94 12.54 5.18
C GLY A 228 -4.85 11.33 5.04
N GLU A 229 -4.33 10.32 4.35
CA GLU A 229 -4.92 8.99 4.25
C GLU A 229 -3.85 7.95 4.58
N ILE A 230 -4.28 6.90 5.26
CA ILE A 230 -3.42 5.77 5.61
C ILE A 230 -3.98 4.49 5.01
N SER A 231 -3.11 3.57 4.60
CA SER A 231 -3.52 2.21 4.23
C SER A 231 -3.29 1.27 5.41
N ALA A 232 -4.38 0.88 6.07
CA ALA A 232 -4.34 0.04 7.26
C ALA A 232 -4.43 -1.44 6.89
N GLU A 233 -3.47 -2.23 7.37
CA GLU A 233 -3.47 -3.68 7.17
C GLU A 233 -4.16 -4.38 8.35
N ARG A 234 -4.98 -5.40 8.06
CA ARG A 234 -5.64 -6.28 9.02
C ARG A 234 -5.81 -7.68 8.44
N TRP A 235 -6.22 -8.61 9.28
CA TRP A 235 -6.55 -9.96 8.85
C TRP A 235 -7.89 -10.00 8.12
N PHE A 236 -7.88 -10.28 6.81
CA PHE A 236 -9.09 -10.39 5.99
C PHE A 236 -9.55 -11.86 5.91
N LYS A 237 -10.00 -12.39 7.05
CA LYS A 237 -10.32 -13.82 7.23
C LYS A 237 -11.42 -14.33 6.28
N CYS A 238 -12.42 -13.53 5.95
CA CYS A 238 -13.46 -13.88 4.97
C CYS A 238 -13.07 -13.56 3.52
N GLY A 239 -11.81 -13.25 3.26
CA GLY A 239 -11.34 -13.00 1.90
C GLY A 239 -11.92 -11.75 1.23
N GLY A 240 -12.06 -10.65 1.96
CA GLY A 240 -12.53 -9.37 1.40
C GLY A 240 -14.05 -9.22 1.27
N MET A 241 -14.84 -10.19 1.77
CA MET A 241 -16.31 -10.18 1.62
C MET A 241 -17.08 -9.38 2.67
N GLY A 242 -16.41 -8.90 3.73
CA GLY A 242 -17.07 -8.11 4.78
C GLY A 242 -17.99 -8.89 5.73
N LEU A 243 -17.90 -10.23 5.78
CA LEU A 243 -18.84 -11.06 6.53
C LEU A 243 -18.42 -11.33 7.96
N CYS A 244 -17.12 -11.56 8.22
CA CYS A 244 -16.66 -12.10 9.50
C CYS A 244 -16.38 -11.06 10.58
N GLY A 245 -16.34 -9.76 10.26
CA GLY A 245 -15.99 -8.69 11.20
C GLY A 245 -14.55 -8.69 11.72
N HIS A 246 -13.71 -9.65 11.30
CA HIS A 246 -12.35 -9.82 11.85
C HIS A 246 -11.40 -8.63 11.56
N CYS A 247 -11.67 -7.90 10.49
CA CYS A 247 -10.92 -6.72 10.10
C CYS A 247 -11.54 -5.40 10.60
N CYS A 248 -12.51 -5.46 11.52
CA CYS A 248 -13.12 -4.26 12.09
C CYS A 248 -12.09 -3.44 12.89
N VAL A 249 -12.22 -2.14 12.79
CA VAL A 249 -11.45 -1.17 13.60
C VAL A 249 -12.35 -0.69 14.74
N ASP A 250 -11.99 -1.07 15.94
CA ASP A 250 -12.72 -0.64 17.16
C ASP A 250 -12.33 0.79 17.55
N PRO A 251 -13.25 1.55 18.14
CA PRO A 251 -14.68 1.24 18.44
C PRO A 251 -15.66 1.61 17.30
N ILE A 252 -15.15 2.02 16.15
CA ILE A 252 -15.97 2.58 15.05
C ILE A 252 -16.61 1.52 14.15
N GLY A 253 -16.21 0.25 14.25
CA GLY A 253 -16.80 -0.88 13.54
C GLY A 253 -16.56 -0.90 12.01
N ILE A 254 -15.63 -0.10 11.48
CA ILE A 254 -15.28 -0.08 10.06
C ILE A 254 -14.58 -1.38 9.68
N ARG A 255 -15.13 -2.09 8.68
CA ARG A 255 -14.54 -3.32 8.13
C ARG A 255 -13.55 -2.97 7.02
N LEU A 256 -12.27 -3.02 7.31
CA LEU A 256 -11.22 -2.59 6.37
C LEU A 256 -11.22 -3.33 5.04
N CYS A 257 -11.72 -4.56 4.97
CA CYS A 257 -11.78 -5.30 3.71
C CYS A 257 -12.85 -4.79 2.72
N VAL A 258 -13.82 -3.97 3.18
CA VAL A 258 -14.92 -3.44 2.37
C VAL A 258 -14.93 -1.90 2.39
N GLU A 259 -14.74 -1.33 3.58
CA GLU A 259 -14.85 0.11 3.85
C GLU A 259 -13.46 0.77 3.97
N GLY A 260 -12.38 0.00 3.77
CA GLY A 260 -10.96 0.35 3.70
C GLY A 260 -10.27 -0.39 2.55
N PRO A 261 -8.95 -0.57 2.57
CA PRO A 261 -8.02 -0.30 3.67
C PRO A 261 -7.59 1.17 3.80
N VAL A 262 -7.97 2.03 2.86
CA VAL A 262 -7.60 3.45 2.82
C VAL A 262 -8.70 4.30 3.43
#